data_f66a09eb474b32fbaf9b4f5cee461b1e
#
_entry.id   f66a09eb474b32fbaf9b4f5cee461b1e
#
_cell.length_a   1.000
_cell.length_b   1.000
_cell.length_c   1.000
_cell.angle_alpha   90.00
_cell.angle_beta   90.00
_cell.angle_gamma   90.00
#
_symmetry.space_group_name_H-M   'P 1'
#
loop_
_entity.id
_entity.type
_entity.pdbx_description
1 polymer ?
#
loop_
_entity_poly.entity_id
_entity_poly.type
_entity_poly.pdbx_seq_one_letter_code
_entity_poly.pdbx_strand_id
1 'polypeptide(L)'
;MHTVKNYINENKDRFIAELIELLKMPSISADSAYSQDVLNTAEAVKNALEKAGCDKVEICETPGYPIVYGEKTIDPVLPTVLVYGHYDVQPADPIELWTSDPFDPIIKKTDIHPEGAIFARGACDDKGQMFMHVKALEYMVKNNVLPCNVKFMIEGEEEVGSESLSWFVKRNHEKLKNDIILISDTGMLANDTPSITTGLRGLSYVEVEVTSANRDLHSGLYGGAVANPINVLTKMIASLHDENNRITIPHFYDKVEELSQAERDEMAKAPFSLEAYKKALDIDAVYGEAGYSTTERASIRPTLDVNGIWGGYTGQGAKTVIPSKAYAKISMRLVPNQDNHEITELFTKHFESIAPEGVRVKVTPHHGGQGYVTPTDTPAYRAAVMACKESFGKEPIPVRSGGSIPIVALFEEELGSKSILLGFGLDSDAIHSPNEHYGIFNFLKGIETIPWFYHYFVNNK
;
A
#
# COMPACT_ATOMS: atom_id res chain seq x y z
N MET A 1 26.75 -12.95 -12.70
CA MET A 1 26.47 -11.52 -12.38
C MET A 1 27.38 -10.90 -11.31
N HIS A 2 28.62 -11.32 -11.22
CA HIS A 2 29.63 -10.60 -10.45
C HIS A 2 29.72 -9.10 -10.83
N THR A 3 29.31 -8.82 -12.05
CA THR A 3 29.31 -7.47 -12.64
C THR A 3 28.22 -6.53 -12.10
N VAL A 4 27.07 -7.00 -11.55
CA VAL A 4 26.04 -6.09 -11.03
C VAL A 4 26.52 -5.34 -9.80
N LYS A 5 27.17 -6.02 -8.85
CA LYS A 5 27.73 -5.38 -7.65
C LYS A 5 28.82 -4.34 -8.01
N ASN A 6 29.68 -4.66 -8.97
CA ASN A 6 30.72 -3.74 -9.43
C ASN A 6 30.08 -2.50 -10.06
N TYR A 7 29.11 -2.69 -10.95
CA TYR A 7 28.39 -1.59 -11.58
C TYR A 7 27.68 -0.69 -10.56
N ILE A 8 27.03 -1.28 -9.54
CA ILE A 8 26.42 -0.53 -8.43
C ILE A 8 27.48 0.28 -7.68
N ASN A 9 28.59 -0.34 -7.29
CA ASN A 9 29.66 0.35 -6.56
C ASN A 9 30.25 1.52 -7.34
N GLU A 10 30.43 1.38 -8.65
CA GLU A 10 30.95 2.44 -9.53
C GLU A 10 29.95 3.59 -9.77
N ASN A 11 28.64 3.33 -9.61
CA ASN A 11 27.58 4.28 -9.89
C ASN A 11 26.78 4.71 -8.66
N LYS A 12 27.10 4.22 -7.47
CA LYS A 12 26.36 4.44 -6.23
C LYS A 12 26.01 5.91 -5.97
N ASP A 13 26.99 6.77 -6.02
CA ASP A 13 26.80 8.21 -5.71
C ASP A 13 25.91 8.88 -6.76
N ARG A 14 26.03 8.51 -8.02
CA ARG A 14 25.17 8.99 -9.11
C ARG A 14 23.73 8.51 -8.91
N PHE A 15 23.51 7.25 -8.59
CA PHE A 15 22.17 6.69 -8.38
C PHE A 15 21.45 7.40 -7.21
N ILE A 16 22.18 7.60 -6.12
CA ILE A 16 21.67 8.34 -4.96
C ILE A 16 21.34 9.80 -5.33
N ALA A 17 22.25 10.48 -6.05
CA ALA A 17 22.02 11.86 -6.48
C ALA A 17 20.79 11.99 -7.41
N GLU A 18 20.62 11.05 -8.37
CA GLU A 18 19.47 11.06 -9.26
C GLU A 18 18.15 10.77 -8.52
N LEU A 19 18.14 9.89 -7.51
CA LEU A 19 17.00 9.68 -6.63
C LEU A 19 16.68 10.94 -5.81
N ILE A 20 17.68 11.59 -5.24
CA ILE A 20 17.50 12.83 -4.49
C ILE A 20 16.84 13.91 -5.34
N GLU A 21 17.24 14.07 -6.61
CA GLU A 21 16.58 15.05 -7.50
C GLU A 21 15.10 14.71 -7.77
N LEU A 22 14.74 13.42 -7.86
CA LEU A 22 13.35 13.00 -7.98
C LEU A 22 12.54 13.26 -6.70
N LEU A 23 13.16 13.08 -5.52
CA LEU A 23 12.52 13.30 -4.22
C LEU A 23 12.27 14.78 -3.90
N LYS A 24 13.00 15.70 -4.53
CA LYS A 24 12.76 17.15 -4.39
C LYS A 24 11.44 17.61 -5.01
N MET A 25 10.80 16.79 -5.81
CA MET A 25 9.52 17.13 -6.47
C MET A 25 8.35 16.75 -5.56
N PRO A 26 7.57 17.74 -5.05
CA PRO A 26 6.46 17.47 -4.14
C PRO A 26 5.20 17.01 -4.89
N SER A 27 5.24 15.80 -5.44
CA SER A 27 4.16 15.24 -6.25
C SER A 27 2.98 14.74 -5.39
N ILE A 28 2.41 15.62 -4.59
CA ILE A 28 1.27 15.33 -3.71
C ILE A 28 0.00 15.29 -4.56
N SER A 29 -0.51 14.09 -4.87
CA SER A 29 -1.69 13.89 -5.72
C SER A 29 -2.99 14.36 -5.06
N ALA A 30 -3.08 14.29 -3.75
CA ALA A 30 -4.26 14.65 -2.97
C ALA A 30 -4.55 16.17 -2.92
N ASP A 31 -3.60 17.04 -3.28
CA ASP A 31 -3.74 18.50 -3.21
C ASP A 31 -3.51 19.15 -4.57
N SER A 32 -4.53 19.80 -5.08
CA SER A 32 -4.49 20.49 -6.38
C SER A 32 -3.44 21.61 -6.47
N ALA A 33 -2.95 22.13 -5.37
CA ALA A 33 -1.84 23.09 -5.34
C ALA A 33 -0.55 22.51 -5.91
N TYR A 34 -0.36 21.17 -5.83
CA TYR A 34 0.81 20.45 -6.31
C TYR A 34 0.61 19.80 -7.69
N SER A 35 -0.53 20.06 -8.38
CA SER A 35 -0.83 19.39 -9.66
C SER A 35 0.29 19.55 -10.70
N GLN A 36 0.94 20.72 -10.76
CA GLN A 36 2.05 20.91 -11.68
C GLN A 36 3.28 20.12 -11.29
N ASP A 37 3.53 19.91 -10.00
CA ASP A 37 4.66 19.12 -9.51
C ASP A 37 4.44 17.64 -9.80
N VAL A 38 3.20 17.15 -9.71
CA VAL A 38 2.84 15.78 -10.14
C VAL A 38 3.14 15.60 -11.63
N LEU A 39 2.74 16.55 -12.49
CA LEU A 39 3.03 16.50 -13.93
C LEU A 39 4.54 16.60 -14.23
N ASN A 40 5.25 17.47 -13.52
CA ASN A 40 6.70 17.59 -13.65
C ASN A 40 7.42 16.29 -13.23
N THR A 41 6.90 15.60 -12.21
CA THR A 41 7.44 14.31 -11.77
C THR A 41 7.22 13.23 -12.81
N ALA A 42 6.06 13.20 -13.49
CA ALA A 42 5.82 12.30 -14.61
C ALA A 42 6.85 12.49 -15.74
N GLU A 43 7.17 13.75 -16.09
CA GLU A 43 8.23 14.05 -17.07
C GLU A 43 9.63 13.62 -16.58
N ALA A 44 9.92 13.76 -15.29
CA ALA A 44 11.18 13.30 -14.71
C ALA A 44 11.32 11.77 -14.79
N VAL A 45 10.25 11.03 -14.47
CA VAL A 45 10.20 9.56 -14.58
C VAL A 45 10.37 9.12 -16.04
N LYS A 46 9.68 9.77 -16.99
CA LYS A 46 9.84 9.53 -18.42
C LYS A 46 11.31 9.69 -18.84
N ASN A 47 11.92 10.81 -18.50
CA ASN A 47 13.33 11.08 -18.80
C ASN A 47 14.27 10.04 -18.19
N ALA A 48 13.97 9.54 -16.99
CA ALA A 48 14.75 8.49 -16.32
C ALA A 48 14.66 7.15 -17.06
N LEU A 49 13.48 6.76 -17.55
CA LEU A 49 13.27 5.56 -18.35
C LEU A 49 13.97 5.64 -19.73
N GLU A 50 13.91 6.80 -20.39
CA GLU A 50 14.65 7.03 -21.64
C GLU A 50 16.16 6.88 -21.42
N LYS A 51 16.72 7.48 -20.37
CA LYS A 51 18.14 7.36 -20.00
C LYS A 51 18.54 5.93 -19.63
N ALA A 52 17.62 5.17 -19.03
CA ALA A 52 17.83 3.76 -18.68
C ALA A 52 17.85 2.85 -19.92
N GLY A 53 17.38 3.33 -21.07
CA GLY A 53 17.46 2.65 -22.35
C GLY A 53 16.18 1.98 -22.82
N CYS A 54 14.99 2.45 -22.34
CA CYS A 54 13.73 2.10 -22.97
C CYS A 54 13.71 2.53 -24.44
N ASP A 55 13.16 1.68 -25.31
CA ASP A 55 13.02 1.97 -26.74
C ASP A 55 11.89 2.96 -27.01
N LYS A 56 10.88 2.95 -26.13
CA LYS A 56 9.69 3.78 -26.21
C LYS A 56 9.31 4.23 -24.81
N VAL A 57 9.05 5.52 -24.63
CA VAL A 57 8.48 6.07 -23.38
C VAL A 57 7.40 7.08 -23.74
N GLU A 58 6.24 6.95 -23.12
CA GLU A 58 5.07 7.79 -23.36
C GLU A 58 4.48 8.28 -22.04
N ILE A 59 4.04 9.54 -21.99
CA ILE A 59 3.10 10.02 -20.98
C ILE A 59 1.70 9.82 -21.56
N CYS A 60 0.97 8.89 -20.97
CA CYS A 60 -0.36 8.54 -21.40
C CYS A 60 -1.38 9.35 -20.61
N GLU A 61 -2.13 10.20 -21.29
CA GLU A 61 -3.20 10.99 -20.68
C GLU A 61 -4.30 10.09 -20.10
N THR A 62 -4.86 10.50 -18.98
CA THR A 62 -5.95 9.86 -18.26
C THR A 62 -6.96 10.93 -17.80
N PRO A 63 -8.12 10.56 -17.21
CA PRO A 63 -9.02 11.53 -16.61
C PRO A 63 -8.42 12.36 -15.46
N GLY A 64 -7.43 11.83 -14.75
CA GLY A 64 -6.69 12.50 -13.70
C GLY A 64 -5.21 12.66 -14.06
N TYR A 65 -4.29 12.20 -13.18
CA TYR A 65 -2.86 12.29 -13.47
C TYR A 65 -2.39 11.21 -14.47
N PRO A 66 -1.42 11.52 -15.33
CA PRO A 66 -1.03 10.64 -16.42
C PRO A 66 -0.28 9.39 -15.94
N ILE A 67 -0.33 8.35 -16.77
CA ILE A 67 0.51 7.15 -16.63
C ILE A 67 1.78 7.33 -17.46
N VAL A 68 2.93 7.09 -16.85
CA VAL A 68 4.19 6.99 -17.57
C VAL A 68 4.38 5.54 -18.01
N TYR A 69 4.29 5.30 -19.31
CA TYR A 69 4.52 4.00 -19.93
C TYR A 69 5.91 3.95 -20.54
N GLY A 70 6.67 2.90 -20.21
CA GLY A 70 7.98 2.63 -20.81
C GLY A 70 8.05 1.22 -21.38
N GLU A 71 8.84 1.01 -22.43
CA GLU A 71 9.03 -0.30 -23.05
C GLU A 71 10.45 -0.51 -23.51
N LYS A 72 11.02 -1.68 -23.20
CA LYS A 72 12.25 -2.21 -23.74
C LYS A 72 11.99 -3.59 -24.29
N THR A 73 12.03 -3.73 -25.62
CA THR A 73 11.83 -5.00 -26.32
C THR A 73 13.17 -5.53 -26.80
N ILE A 74 13.50 -6.76 -26.38
CA ILE A 74 14.71 -7.49 -26.84
C ILE A 74 14.34 -8.41 -27.99
N ASP A 75 13.30 -9.23 -27.80
CA ASP A 75 12.75 -10.14 -28.81
C ASP A 75 11.28 -10.41 -28.49
N PRO A 76 10.35 -10.28 -29.46
CA PRO A 76 8.93 -10.52 -29.23
C PRO A 76 8.54 -11.91 -28.71
N VAL A 77 9.42 -12.93 -28.92
CA VAL A 77 9.19 -14.31 -28.40
C VAL A 77 9.60 -14.49 -26.94
N LEU A 78 10.38 -13.56 -26.39
CA LEU A 78 10.78 -13.62 -24.98
C LEU A 78 9.64 -13.19 -24.06
N PRO A 79 9.62 -13.71 -22.82
CA PRO A 79 8.63 -13.27 -21.85
C PRO A 79 8.78 -11.78 -21.55
N THR A 80 7.67 -11.17 -21.15
CA THR A 80 7.58 -9.76 -20.79
C THR A 80 7.26 -9.58 -19.32
N VAL A 81 8.08 -8.84 -18.60
CA VAL A 81 7.82 -8.39 -17.23
C VAL A 81 7.25 -6.98 -17.31
N LEU A 82 6.07 -6.77 -16.68
CA LEU A 82 5.50 -5.45 -16.46
C LEU A 82 5.87 -4.97 -15.06
N VAL A 83 6.60 -3.88 -14.96
CA VAL A 83 6.92 -3.22 -13.70
C VAL A 83 5.83 -2.21 -13.39
N TYR A 84 5.26 -2.28 -12.20
CA TYR A 84 4.35 -1.29 -11.66
C TYR A 84 5.01 -0.56 -10.50
N GLY A 85 4.69 0.73 -10.35
CA GLY A 85 5.03 1.60 -9.24
C GLY A 85 4.30 2.93 -9.39
N HIS A 86 4.50 3.86 -8.45
CA HIS A 86 3.89 5.18 -8.52
C HIS A 86 4.89 6.31 -8.25
N TYR A 87 4.55 7.51 -8.75
CA TYR A 87 5.39 8.69 -8.60
C TYR A 87 4.74 9.80 -7.77
N ASP A 88 3.48 9.65 -7.40
CA ASP A 88 2.84 10.53 -6.44
C ASP A 88 3.20 10.16 -4.99
N VAL A 89 2.89 11.03 -4.07
CA VAL A 89 3.22 10.88 -2.65
C VAL A 89 2.11 11.43 -1.77
N GLN A 90 2.01 10.91 -0.55
CA GLN A 90 1.13 11.43 0.51
C GLN A 90 1.51 12.88 0.91
N PRO A 91 0.53 13.67 1.40
CA PRO A 91 0.81 14.92 2.09
C PRO A 91 1.85 14.73 3.21
N ALA A 92 2.68 15.72 3.41
CA ALA A 92 3.74 15.67 4.41
C ALA A 92 3.29 16.10 5.82
N ASP A 93 2.01 16.45 5.99
CA ASP A 93 1.45 16.89 7.28
C ASP A 93 1.51 15.81 8.36
N PRO A 94 1.73 16.16 9.63
CA PRO A 94 2.02 17.52 10.12
C PRO A 94 3.50 17.92 9.94
N ILE A 95 3.75 19.02 9.24
CA ILE A 95 5.12 19.50 8.88
C ILE A 95 5.99 19.75 10.10
N GLU A 96 5.42 20.23 11.19
CA GLU A 96 6.15 20.54 12.43
C GLU A 96 6.80 19.32 13.12
N LEU A 97 6.42 18.10 12.73
CA LEU A 97 7.03 16.88 13.24
C LEU A 97 8.19 16.35 12.39
N TRP A 98 8.46 16.99 11.25
CA TRP A 98 9.63 16.64 10.45
C TRP A 98 10.90 17.25 11.03
N THR A 99 11.98 16.47 11.06
CA THR A 99 13.31 16.94 11.50
C THR A 99 14.11 17.61 10.39
N SER A 100 13.66 17.50 9.14
CA SER A 100 14.18 18.18 7.95
C SER A 100 13.02 18.47 7.01
N ASP A 101 13.18 19.36 6.04
CA ASP A 101 12.14 19.60 5.04
C ASP A 101 11.85 18.29 4.28
N PRO A 102 10.58 17.87 4.16
CA PRO A 102 10.20 16.62 3.50
C PRO A 102 10.58 16.57 2.01
N PHE A 103 10.81 17.70 1.37
CA PHE A 103 11.19 17.82 -0.04
C PHE A 103 12.60 18.43 -0.25
N ASP A 104 13.39 18.54 0.81
CA ASP A 104 14.84 18.78 0.75
C ASP A 104 15.58 17.55 1.33
N PRO A 105 15.79 16.50 0.53
CA PRO A 105 16.27 15.21 1.00
C PRO A 105 17.64 15.30 1.66
N ILE A 106 17.77 14.69 2.84
CA ILE A 106 19.04 14.60 3.55
C ILE A 106 19.40 13.16 3.84
N ILE A 107 20.69 12.87 3.92
CA ILE A 107 21.19 11.53 4.29
C ILE A 107 21.64 11.56 5.75
N LYS A 108 21.05 10.65 6.55
CA LYS A 108 21.45 10.42 7.96
C LYS A 108 21.71 8.94 8.20
N LYS A 109 22.68 8.64 9.06
CA LYS A 109 22.90 7.31 9.59
C LYS A 109 21.98 7.07 10.79
N THR A 110 21.44 5.87 10.87
CA THR A 110 20.64 5.40 12.01
C THR A 110 21.17 4.03 12.46
N ASP A 111 20.69 3.54 13.60
CA ASP A 111 21.04 2.20 14.07
C ASP A 111 20.57 1.10 13.08
N ILE A 112 19.46 1.33 12.39
CA ILE A 112 18.90 0.41 11.38
C ILE A 112 19.61 0.59 10.03
N HIS A 113 20.00 1.80 9.69
CA HIS A 113 20.67 2.15 8.44
C HIS A 113 22.07 2.71 8.68
N PRO A 114 23.06 1.88 9.03
CA PRO A 114 24.43 2.32 9.33
C PRO A 114 25.16 2.89 8.10
N GLU A 115 24.74 2.53 6.88
CA GLU A 115 25.24 3.10 5.64
C GLU A 115 24.59 4.44 5.31
N GLY A 116 23.50 4.80 6.00
CA GLY A 116 22.68 5.97 5.80
C GLY A 116 21.30 5.64 5.23
N ALA A 117 20.35 6.52 5.51
CA ALA A 117 19.03 6.56 4.88
C ALA A 117 18.76 7.93 4.31
N ILE A 118 18.01 8.01 3.23
CA ILE A 118 17.53 9.25 2.60
C ILE A 118 16.22 9.62 3.28
N PHE A 119 16.18 10.74 3.99
CA PHE A 119 14.99 11.25 4.66
C PHE A 119 14.29 12.24 3.73
N ALA A 120 13.12 11.86 3.24
CA ALA A 120 12.22 12.67 2.43
C ALA A 120 10.86 11.98 2.29
N ARG A 121 9.79 12.73 1.99
CA ARG A 121 8.51 12.16 1.57
C ARG A 121 8.66 11.48 0.20
N GLY A 122 8.13 10.26 0.06
CA GLY A 122 8.27 9.42 -1.13
C GLY A 122 9.61 8.68 -1.22
N ALA A 123 10.46 8.76 -0.19
CA ALA A 123 11.76 8.10 -0.22
C ALA A 123 11.64 6.58 -0.26
N CYS A 124 10.71 5.99 0.48
CA CYS A 124 10.38 4.57 0.48
C CYS A 124 9.12 4.29 -0.35
N ASP A 125 8.12 5.13 -0.24
CA ASP A 125 6.78 4.98 -0.80
C ASP A 125 6.49 6.05 -1.85
N ASP A 126 6.61 5.76 -3.14
CA ASP A 126 7.22 4.59 -3.81
C ASP A 126 8.39 5.03 -4.71
N LYS A 127 8.70 6.35 -4.78
CA LYS A 127 9.75 6.86 -5.69
C LYS A 127 11.08 6.12 -5.55
N GLY A 128 11.51 5.82 -4.31
CA GLY A 128 12.76 5.10 -4.08
C GLY A 128 12.69 3.67 -4.61
N GLN A 129 11.60 2.95 -4.34
CA GLN A 129 11.45 1.57 -4.77
C GLN A 129 11.17 1.47 -6.27
N MET A 130 10.33 2.33 -6.83
CA MET A 130 10.14 2.43 -8.28
C MET A 130 11.46 2.72 -9.00
N PHE A 131 12.28 3.63 -8.47
CA PHE A 131 13.54 4.03 -9.11
C PHE A 131 14.60 2.93 -9.11
N MET A 132 14.54 1.95 -8.19
CA MET A 132 15.40 0.74 -8.25
C MET A 132 15.22 -0.01 -9.57
N HIS A 133 13.98 -0.16 -10.04
CA HIS A 133 13.68 -0.83 -11.30
C HIS A 133 14.28 -0.09 -12.50
N VAL A 134 14.23 1.25 -12.49
CA VAL A 134 14.85 2.08 -13.53
C VAL A 134 16.36 1.88 -13.56
N LYS A 135 17.03 1.84 -12.40
CA LYS A 135 18.49 1.63 -12.32
C LYS A 135 18.90 0.20 -12.62
N ALA A 136 18.09 -0.79 -12.26
CA ALA A 136 18.29 -2.18 -12.65
C ALA A 136 18.17 -2.36 -14.18
N LEU A 137 17.20 -1.73 -14.83
CA LEU A 137 17.09 -1.72 -16.28
C LEU A 137 18.33 -1.06 -16.91
N GLU A 138 18.74 0.11 -16.43
CA GLU A 138 19.94 0.82 -16.90
C GLU A 138 21.16 -0.10 -16.90
N TYR A 139 21.39 -0.80 -15.78
CA TYR A 139 22.48 -1.79 -15.68
C TYR A 139 22.36 -2.87 -16.75
N MET A 140 21.20 -3.49 -16.89
CA MET A 140 21.02 -4.64 -17.79
C MET A 140 21.13 -4.24 -19.25
N VAL A 141 20.64 -3.08 -19.64
CA VAL A 141 20.74 -2.57 -21.02
C VAL A 141 22.18 -2.19 -21.33
N LYS A 142 22.85 -1.43 -20.49
CA LYS A 142 24.24 -0.98 -20.72
C LYS A 142 25.24 -2.14 -20.80
N ASN A 143 24.97 -3.24 -20.11
CA ASN A 143 25.85 -4.40 -20.11
C ASN A 143 25.39 -5.53 -21.07
N ASN A 144 24.32 -5.32 -21.85
CA ASN A 144 23.72 -6.30 -22.75
C ASN A 144 23.37 -7.63 -22.04
N VAL A 145 22.81 -7.56 -20.84
CA VAL A 145 22.44 -8.74 -20.02
C VAL A 145 20.96 -8.81 -19.70
N LEU A 146 20.13 -7.99 -20.34
CA LEU A 146 18.68 -8.04 -20.19
C LEU A 146 18.12 -9.32 -20.85
N PRO A 147 17.52 -10.26 -20.08
CA PRO A 147 17.15 -11.57 -20.61
C PRO A 147 15.71 -11.65 -21.14
N CYS A 148 14.90 -10.62 -20.98
CA CYS A 148 13.48 -10.59 -21.33
C CYS A 148 13.05 -9.19 -21.77
N ASN A 149 11.82 -9.08 -22.26
CA ASN A 149 11.19 -7.78 -22.51
C ASN A 149 10.72 -7.17 -21.18
N VAL A 150 10.77 -5.84 -21.09
CA VAL A 150 10.35 -5.11 -19.90
C VAL A 150 9.42 -3.98 -20.30
N LYS A 151 8.33 -3.86 -19.59
CA LYS A 151 7.40 -2.72 -19.65
C LYS A 151 7.34 -2.04 -18.28
N PHE A 152 7.09 -0.75 -18.30
CA PHE A 152 6.84 0.06 -17.11
C PHE A 152 5.46 0.69 -17.22
N MET A 153 4.74 0.69 -16.14
CA MET A 153 3.46 1.36 -15.95
C MET A 153 3.51 2.06 -14.60
N ILE A 154 3.84 3.36 -14.61
CA ILE A 154 4.07 4.14 -13.40
C ILE A 154 2.98 5.20 -13.29
N GLU A 155 2.19 5.16 -12.22
CA GLU A 155 1.04 6.05 -12.03
C GLU A 155 1.32 7.26 -11.13
N GLY A 156 0.39 8.19 -11.09
CA GLY A 156 0.45 9.39 -10.26
C GLY A 156 -0.77 9.62 -9.39
N GLU A 157 -1.54 8.56 -9.06
CA GLU A 157 -2.76 8.62 -8.25
C GLU A 157 -2.89 7.43 -7.28
N GLU A 158 -1.83 6.69 -6.99
CA GLU A 158 -1.89 5.56 -6.06
C GLU A 158 -2.42 6.03 -4.70
N GLU A 159 -1.89 7.11 -4.20
CA GLU A 159 -2.16 7.68 -2.88
C GLU A 159 -3.57 8.28 -2.73
N VAL A 160 -4.32 8.33 -3.83
CA VAL A 160 -5.73 8.78 -3.86
C VAL A 160 -6.67 7.74 -4.45
N GLY A 161 -6.20 6.49 -4.68
CA GLY A 161 -7.02 5.32 -5.01
C GLY A 161 -7.02 4.88 -6.47
N SER A 162 -6.06 5.32 -7.31
CA SER A 162 -5.77 4.79 -8.65
C SER A 162 -6.94 4.76 -9.64
N GLU A 163 -7.87 5.71 -9.58
CA GLU A 163 -9.04 5.71 -10.49
C GLU A 163 -8.62 5.81 -11.95
N SER A 164 -7.64 6.66 -12.24
CA SER A 164 -7.10 6.85 -13.59
C SER A 164 -6.33 5.63 -14.09
N LEU A 165 -5.63 4.91 -13.22
CA LEU A 165 -4.97 3.67 -13.58
C LEU A 165 -5.98 2.58 -13.92
N SER A 166 -7.04 2.44 -13.13
CA SER A 166 -8.14 1.51 -13.42
C SER A 166 -8.77 1.81 -14.79
N TRP A 167 -9.00 3.09 -15.09
CA TRP A 167 -9.49 3.52 -16.40
C TRP A 167 -8.51 3.18 -17.53
N PHE A 168 -7.21 3.35 -17.29
CA PHE A 168 -6.17 3.12 -18.29
C PHE A 168 -5.98 1.62 -18.57
N VAL A 169 -5.90 0.78 -17.55
CA VAL A 169 -5.73 -0.67 -17.67
C VAL A 169 -6.85 -1.27 -18.51
N LYS A 170 -8.11 -0.94 -18.20
CA LYS A 170 -9.29 -1.42 -18.93
C LYS A 170 -9.31 -1.09 -20.44
N ARG A 171 -8.51 -0.11 -20.87
CA ARG A 171 -8.47 0.36 -22.27
C ARG A 171 -7.19 0.00 -23.01
N ASN A 172 -6.20 -0.55 -22.31
CA ASN A 172 -4.87 -0.75 -22.86
C ASN A 172 -4.36 -2.20 -22.69
N HIS A 173 -5.24 -3.21 -22.72
CA HIS A 173 -4.88 -4.61 -22.51
C HIS A 173 -3.74 -5.06 -23.43
N GLU A 174 -3.81 -4.77 -24.73
CA GLU A 174 -2.76 -5.15 -25.70
C GLU A 174 -1.42 -4.44 -25.42
N LYS A 175 -1.47 -3.16 -25.05
CA LYS A 175 -0.27 -2.39 -24.68
C LYS A 175 0.39 -2.96 -23.43
N LEU A 176 -0.43 -3.39 -22.44
CA LEU A 176 -0.01 -3.90 -21.14
C LEU A 176 0.20 -5.41 -21.11
N LYS A 177 0.03 -6.10 -22.24
CA LYS A 177 0.24 -7.56 -22.31
C LYS A 177 1.60 -7.93 -21.73
N ASN A 178 1.62 -8.87 -20.80
CA ASN A 178 2.77 -9.31 -20.04
C ASN A 178 2.61 -10.76 -19.59
N ASP A 179 3.66 -11.37 -19.07
CA ASP A 179 3.66 -12.71 -18.49
C ASP A 179 3.66 -12.68 -16.96
N ILE A 180 4.13 -11.58 -16.37
CA ILE A 180 4.16 -11.36 -14.93
C ILE A 180 4.25 -9.86 -14.62
N ILE A 181 3.66 -9.44 -13.51
CA ILE A 181 3.81 -8.09 -12.97
C ILE A 181 4.78 -8.12 -11.79
N LEU A 182 5.74 -7.22 -11.75
CA LEU A 182 6.69 -7.06 -10.66
C LEU A 182 6.45 -5.72 -9.95
N ILE A 183 6.22 -5.78 -8.66
CA ILE A 183 5.87 -4.63 -7.81
C ILE A 183 6.80 -4.62 -6.61
N SER A 184 7.39 -3.46 -6.29
CA SER A 184 8.22 -3.29 -5.09
C SER A 184 7.60 -2.39 -4.02
N ASP A 185 6.40 -1.91 -4.24
CA ASP A 185 5.62 -1.10 -3.29
C ASP A 185 5.14 -1.93 -2.07
N THR A 186 6.09 -2.54 -1.39
CA THR A 186 5.92 -3.35 -0.18
C THR A 186 7.21 -3.35 0.63
N GLY A 187 7.26 -4.11 1.74
CA GLY A 187 8.42 -4.17 2.60
C GLY A 187 9.08 -5.53 2.71
N MET A 188 10.21 -5.55 3.39
CA MET A 188 10.89 -6.75 3.88
C MET A 188 11.03 -6.70 5.41
N LEU A 189 11.31 -7.84 6.03
CA LEU A 189 11.30 -7.97 7.51
C LEU A 189 12.44 -7.23 8.20
N ALA A 190 13.63 -7.25 7.61
CA ALA A 190 14.82 -6.55 8.09
C ALA A 190 15.87 -6.48 6.98
N ASN A 191 16.89 -5.63 7.14
CA ASN A 191 17.99 -5.48 6.16
C ASN A 191 18.71 -6.78 5.82
N ASP A 192 18.73 -7.72 6.73
CA ASP A 192 19.36 -9.04 6.55
C ASP A 192 18.34 -10.19 6.41
N THR A 193 17.04 -9.88 6.37
CA THR A 193 15.95 -10.85 6.34
C THR A 193 14.97 -10.49 5.24
N PRO A 194 15.26 -10.89 3.97
CA PRO A 194 14.39 -10.61 2.85
C PRO A 194 13.05 -11.35 3.02
N SER A 195 11.99 -10.75 2.52
CA SER A 195 10.67 -11.38 2.44
C SER A 195 10.04 -11.16 1.06
N ILE A 196 9.07 -11.99 0.74
CA ILE A 196 8.19 -11.80 -0.41
C ILE A 196 6.77 -11.69 0.13
N THR A 197 6.10 -10.61 -0.22
CA THR A 197 4.69 -10.43 0.17
C THR A 197 3.82 -11.35 -0.67
N THR A 198 3.19 -12.32 0.00
CA THR A 198 2.34 -13.35 -0.64
C THR A 198 0.86 -13.10 -0.45
N GLY A 199 0.48 -12.00 0.19
CA GLY A 199 -0.92 -11.62 0.32
C GLY A 199 -1.08 -10.21 0.81
N LEU A 200 -2.11 -9.56 0.30
CA LEU A 200 -2.57 -8.22 0.66
C LEU A 200 -4.01 -8.32 1.13
N ARG A 201 -4.38 -7.49 2.11
CA ARG A 201 -5.79 -7.38 2.52
C ARG A 201 -6.55 -6.50 1.52
N GLY A 202 -7.85 -6.80 1.37
CA GLY A 202 -8.79 -5.92 0.69
C GLY A 202 -9.25 -4.78 1.61
N LEU A 203 -10.07 -3.91 1.06
CA LEU A 203 -10.64 -2.75 1.75
C LEU A 203 -12.11 -2.57 1.36
N SER A 204 -12.96 -2.32 2.34
CA SER A 204 -14.28 -1.71 2.17
C SER A 204 -14.34 -0.47 3.07
N TYR A 205 -14.61 0.69 2.50
CA TYR A 205 -14.65 1.96 3.22
C TYR A 205 -16.02 2.61 3.08
N VAL A 206 -16.61 3.02 4.19
CA VAL A 206 -17.94 3.62 4.22
C VAL A 206 -17.99 4.84 5.13
N GLU A 207 -18.91 5.76 4.82
CA GLU A 207 -19.33 6.84 5.72
C GLU A 207 -20.77 6.61 6.15
N VAL A 208 -21.04 6.76 7.45
CA VAL A 208 -22.37 6.62 8.01
C VAL A 208 -22.87 7.95 8.55
N GLU A 209 -24.12 8.26 8.26
CA GLU A 209 -24.88 9.40 8.83
C GLU A 209 -26.04 8.86 9.66
N VAL A 210 -26.13 9.28 10.91
CA VAL A 210 -27.26 9.00 11.80
C VAL A 210 -28.02 10.29 12.05
N THR A 211 -29.30 10.32 11.69
CA THR A 211 -30.18 11.50 11.82
C THR A 211 -31.36 11.21 12.72
N SER A 212 -31.57 12.04 13.76
CA SER A 212 -32.70 11.91 14.69
C SER A 212 -33.78 13.00 14.51
N ALA A 213 -33.37 14.23 14.24
CA ALA A 213 -34.27 15.37 14.11
C ALA A 213 -33.98 16.21 12.87
N ASN A 214 -34.87 17.14 12.54
CA ASN A 214 -34.69 18.05 11.40
C ASN A 214 -33.77 19.25 11.69
N ARG A 215 -33.40 19.45 12.96
CA ARG A 215 -32.53 20.53 13.45
C ARG A 215 -31.92 20.16 14.79
N ASP A 216 -30.93 20.90 15.22
CA ASP A 216 -30.39 20.81 16.58
C ASP A 216 -31.41 21.26 17.61
N LEU A 217 -31.45 20.58 18.75
CA LEU A 217 -32.44 20.77 19.80
C LEU A 217 -31.77 21.14 21.12
N HIS A 218 -32.49 21.88 21.98
CA HIS A 218 -32.04 22.19 23.31
C HIS A 218 -32.12 20.94 24.22
N SER A 219 -30.99 20.49 24.76
CA SER A 219 -30.91 19.23 25.52
C SER A 219 -31.75 19.25 26.80
N GLY A 220 -31.94 20.43 27.44
CA GLY A 220 -32.78 20.59 28.62
C GLY A 220 -34.29 20.47 28.35
N LEU A 221 -34.72 20.71 27.08
CA LEU A 221 -36.13 20.62 26.69
C LEU A 221 -36.48 19.28 26.06
N TYR A 222 -35.54 18.66 25.33
CA TYR A 222 -35.79 17.46 24.53
C TYR A 222 -34.99 16.25 24.99
N GLY A 223 -34.03 16.42 25.94
CA GLY A 223 -33.24 15.31 26.49
C GLY A 223 -34.13 14.26 27.17
N GLY A 224 -33.93 13.00 26.83
CA GLY A 224 -34.75 11.88 27.29
C GLY A 224 -36.03 11.66 26.48
N ALA A 225 -36.46 12.63 25.64
CA ALA A 225 -37.64 12.51 24.79
C ALA A 225 -37.31 12.26 23.33
N VAL A 226 -36.15 12.72 22.85
CA VAL A 226 -35.66 12.57 21.47
C VAL A 226 -34.30 11.87 21.49
N ALA A 227 -34.09 10.97 20.54
CA ALA A 227 -32.83 10.28 20.42
C ALA A 227 -31.65 11.26 20.12
N ASN A 228 -30.56 11.13 20.86
CA ASN A 228 -29.31 11.83 20.53
C ASN A 228 -28.53 10.99 19.52
N PRO A 229 -28.29 11.48 18.30
CA PRO A 229 -27.63 10.67 17.25
C PRO A 229 -26.18 10.30 17.60
N ILE A 230 -25.46 11.08 18.40
CA ILE A 230 -24.13 10.69 18.90
C ILE A 230 -24.25 9.48 19.83
N ASN A 231 -25.17 9.50 20.78
CA ASN A 231 -25.39 8.37 21.71
C ASN A 231 -25.86 7.11 20.97
N VAL A 232 -26.63 7.27 19.91
CA VAL A 232 -27.09 6.15 19.06
C VAL A 232 -25.92 5.60 18.26
N LEU A 233 -25.20 6.47 17.53
CA LEU A 233 -24.06 6.09 16.70
C LEU A 233 -22.98 5.34 17.49
N THR A 234 -22.61 5.85 18.67
CA THR A 234 -21.59 5.18 19.52
C THR A 234 -22.04 3.80 19.99
N LYS A 235 -23.32 3.61 20.31
CA LYS A 235 -23.86 2.28 20.67
C LYS A 235 -23.89 1.33 19.47
N MET A 236 -24.28 1.83 18.29
CA MET A 236 -24.27 1.04 17.06
C MET A 236 -22.85 0.61 16.71
N ILE A 237 -21.86 1.50 16.76
CA ILE A 237 -20.44 1.18 16.53
C ILE A 237 -19.96 0.15 17.56
N ALA A 238 -20.24 0.36 18.85
CA ALA A 238 -19.81 -0.57 19.90
C ALA A 238 -20.39 -1.99 19.72
N SER A 239 -21.56 -2.11 19.08
CA SER A 239 -22.17 -3.42 18.80
C SER A 239 -21.58 -4.16 17.59
N LEU A 240 -20.70 -3.52 16.82
CA LEU A 240 -20.04 -4.15 15.67
C LEU A 240 -18.95 -5.16 16.06
N HIS A 241 -18.56 -5.20 17.33
CA HIS A 241 -17.65 -6.20 17.88
C HIS A 241 -18.27 -6.89 19.11
N ASP A 242 -18.00 -8.18 19.23
CA ASP A 242 -18.35 -8.93 20.42
C ASP A 242 -17.25 -8.82 21.51
N GLU A 243 -17.42 -9.56 22.61
CA GLU A 243 -16.48 -9.61 23.74
C GLU A 243 -15.09 -10.18 23.38
N ASN A 244 -14.99 -10.92 22.27
CA ASN A 244 -13.76 -11.49 21.73
C ASN A 244 -13.16 -10.63 20.62
N ASN A 245 -13.67 -9.43 20.42
CA ASN A 245 -13.33 -8.52 19.31
C ASN A 245 -13.58 -9.11 17.92
N ARG A 246 -14.53 -10.03 17.81
CA ARG A 246 -14.98 -10.57 16.55
C ARG A 246 -16.09 -9.67 15.97
N ILE A 247 -16.03 -9.39 14.68
CA ILE A 247 -17.04 -8.56 13.99
C ILE A 247 -18.39 -9.28 14.01
N THR A 248 -19.45 -8.57 14.37
CA THR A 248 -20.80 -9.13 14.61
C THR A 248 -21.72 -9.04 13.40
N ILE A 249 -21.28 -8.47 12.28
CA ILE A 249 -22.06 -8.37 11.05
C ILE A 249 -22.39 -9.79 10.55
N PRO A 250 -23.67 -10.15 10.39
CA PRO A 250 -24.06 -11.47 9.89
C PRO A 250 -23.43 -11.76 8.53
N HIS A 251 -22.97 -13.00 8.35
CA HIS A 251 -22.30 -13.48 7.11
C HIS A 251 -20.95 -12.84 6.79
N PHE A 252 -20.42 -11.98 7.64
CA PHE A 252 -19.13 -11.31 7.41
C PHE A 252 -17.96 -12.29 7.24
N TYR A 253 -18.00 -13.42 7.96
CA TYR A 253 -16.93 -14.42 7.96
C TYR A 253 -17.18 -15.62 7.03
N ASP A 254 -18.31 -15.68 6.32
CA ASP A 254 -18.71 -16.88 5.56
C ASP A 254 -17.67 -17.30 4.50
N LYS A 255 -16.91 -16.34 3.96
CA LYS A 255 -15.87 -16.56 2.95
C LYS A 255 -14.44 -16.43 3.50
N VAL A 256 -14.29 -16.21 4.81
CA VAL A 256 -12.97 -16.12 5.45
C VAL A 256 -12.38 -17.53 5.57
N GLU A 257 -11.25 -17.74 4.95
CA GLU A 257 -10.53 -19.00 5.03
C GLU A 257 -9.79 -19.11 6.35
N GLU A 258 -10.03 -20.19 7.07
CA GLU A 258 -9.30 -20.50 8.31
C GLU A 258 -8.05 -21.29 7.94
N LEU A 259 -6.87 -20.69 8.21
CA LEU A 259 -5.60 -21.35 7.97
C LEU A 259 -5.40 -22.55 8.89
N SER A 260 -4.82 -23.61 8.35
CA SER A 260 -4.41 -24.77 9.13
C SER A 260 -3.32 -24.38 10.15
N GLN A 261 -3.18 -25.18 11.22
CA GLN A 261 -2.13 -24.94 12.21
C GLN A 261 -0.73 -24.97 11.57
N ALA A 262 -0.50 -25.81 10.56
CA ALA A 262 0.77 -25.88 9.85
C ALA A 262 1.10 -24.58 9.10
N GLU A 263 0.11 -23.96 8.47
CA GLU A 263 0.29 -22.65 7.80
C GLU A 263 0.53 -21.55 8.82
N ARG A 264 -0.17 -21.53 9.94
CA ARG A 264 0.05 -20.59 11.03
C ARG A 264 1.45 -20.74 11.64
N ASP A 265 1.92 -21.97 11.82
CA ASP A 265 3.28 -22.26 12.32
C ASP A 265 4.35 -21.81 11.31
N GLU A 266 4.09 -21.91 10.02
CA GLU A 266 5.00 -21.41 8.99
C GLU A 266 5.09 -19.87 9.03
N MET A 267 3.96 -19.18 9.14
CA MET A 267 3.92 -17.73 9.31
C MET A 267 4.64 -17.26 10.60
N ALA A 268 4.52 -18.04 11.67
CA ALA A 268 5.17 -17.74 12.96
C ALA A 268 6.70 -17.82 12.91
N LYS A 269 7.30 -18.34 11.84
CA LYS A 269 8.77 -18.33 11.63
C LYS A 269 9.29 -16.93 11.31
N ALA A 270 8.44 -16.02 10.84
CA ALA A 270 8.81 -14.62 10.65
C ALA A 270 9.22 -14.00 11.99
N PRO A 271 10.39 -13.37 12.09
CA PRO A 271 10.85 -12.78 13.35
C PRO A 271 9.87 -11.69 13.80
N PHE A 272 9.32 -11.85 14.99
CA PHE A 272 8.45 -10.85 15.62
C PHE A 272 8.72 -10.81 17.12
N SER A 273 8.97 -9.63 17.65
CA SER A 273 9.11 -9.40 19.09
C SER A 273 7.97 -8.51 19.59
N LEU A 274 7.05 -9.08 20.35
CA LEU A 274 5.94 -8.36 20.95
C LEU A 274 6.43 -7.20 21.85
N GLU A 275 7.50 -7.40 22.59
CA GLU A 275 8.06 -6.36 23.47
C GLU A 275 8.67 -5.20 22.66
N ALA A 276 9.39 -5.51 21.57
CA ALA A 276 9.91 -4.48 20.68
C ALA A 276 8.77 -3.72 19.98
N TYR A 277 7.74 -4.43 19.53
CA TYR A 277 6.54 -3.85 18.92
C TYR A 277 5.82 -2.90 19.88
N LYS A 278 5.55 -3.33 21.12
CA LYS A 278 4.93 -2.50 22.16
C LYS A 278 5.74 -1.26 22.46
N LYS A 279 7.07 -1.42 22.58
CA LYS A 279 7.99 -0.32 22.84
C LYS A 279 8.03 0.68 21.68
N ALA A 280 8.04 0.21 20.45
CA ALA A 280 8.07 1.08 19.26
C ALA A 280 6.81 1.95 19.12
N LEU A 281 5.65 1.42 19.55
CA LEU A 281 4.36 2.11 19.50
C LEU A 281 3.99 2.84 20.80
N ASP A 282 4.81 2.73 21.84
CA ASP A 282 4.54 3.27 23.19
C ASP A 282 3.18 2.80 23.74
N ILE A 283 2.91 1.48 23.65
CA ILE A 283 1.68 0.86 24.13
C ILE A 283 1.96 -0.21 25.20
N ASP A 284 1.06 -0.30 26.19
CA ASP A 284 1.17 -1.29 27.27
C ASP A 284 0.66 -2.67 26.87
N ALA A 285 -0.32 -2.73 25.95
CA ALA A 285 -0.97 -3.98 25.54
C ALA A 285 -1.37 -3.94 24.06
N VAL A 286 -1.46 -5.12 23.44
CA VAL A 286 -2.03 -5.30 22.10
C VAL A 286 -3.51 -5.62 22.19
N TYR A 287 -4.26 -5.32 21.12
CA TYR A 287 -5.70 -5.48 21.05
C TYR A 287 -6.10 -6.21 19.74
N GLY A 288 -7.27 -6.84 19.71
CA GLY A 288 -7.86 -7.45 18.51
C GLY A 288 -8.50 -8.81 18.76
N GLU A 289 -8.89 -9.51 17.69
CA GLU A 289 -9.65 -10.77 17.73
C GLU A 289 -8.95 -11.83 18.60
N ALA A 290 -9.69 -12.44 19.50
CA ALA A 290 -9.18 -13.46 20.40
C ALA A 290 -8.78 -14.74 19.64
N GLY A 291 -7.74 -15.44 20.13
CA GLY A 291 -7.25 -16.67 19.50
C GLY A 291 -6.22 -16.48 18.37
N TYR A 292 -5.88 -15.23 18.05
CA TYR A 292 -4.89 -14.88 17.03
C TYR A 292 -3.76 -14.02 17.59
N SER A 293 -2.54 -14.22 17.08
CA SER A 293 -1.39 -13.39 17.40
C SER A 293 -1.51 -11.99 16.78
N THR A 294 -0.66 -11.05 17.20
CA THR A 294 -0.64 -9.68 16.66
C THR A 294 -0.41 -9.66 15.15
N THR A 295 0.54 -10.48 14.67
CA THR A 295 0.84 -10.60 13.25
C THR A 295 -0.30 -11.21 12.45
N GLU A 296 -0.99 -12.22 12.98
CA GLU A 296 -2.16 -12.82 12.33
C GLU A 296 -3.34 -11.85 12.24
N ARG A 297 -3.61 -11.10 13.32
CA ARG A 297 -4.66 -10.05 13.32
C ARG A 297 -4.43 -8.99 12.27
N ALA A 298 -3.17 -8.62 12.06
CA ALA A 298 -2.80 -7.60 11.09
C ALA A 298 -2.69 -8.11 9.65
N SER A 299 -2.75 -9.43 9.38
CA SER A 299 -2.48 -10.00 8.06
C SER A 299 -3.54 -10.95 7.52
N ILE A 300 -3.97 -11.93 8.33
CA ILE A 300 -4.89 -13.01 7.89
C ILE A 300 -6.28 -12.92 8.48
N ARG A 301 -6.53 -11.93 9.35
CA ARG A 301 -7.87 -11.68 9.90
C ARG A 301 -8.44 -10.38 9.36
N PRO A 302 -9.76 -10.36 9.06
CA PRO A 302 -10.41 -9.11 8.72
C PRO A 302 -10.54 -8.22 9.95
N THR A 303 -10.55 -6.89 9.74
CA THR A 303 -10.75 -5.90 10.82
C THR A 303 -11.81 -4.89 10.45
N LEU A 304 -12.35 -4.22 11.46
CA LEU A 304 -13.26 -3.10 11.32
C LEU A 304 -12.80 -2.00 12.25
N ASP A 305 -12.47 -0.84 11.69
CA ASP A 305 -11.92 0.29 12.42
C ASP A 305 -12.69 1.58 12.13
N VAL A 306 -12.89 2.40 13.16
CA VAL A 306 -13.48 3.74 13.03
C VAL A 306 -12.35 4.74 12.79
N ASN A 307 -12.28 5.29 11.57
CA ASN A 307 -11.24 6.23 11.15
C ASN A 307 -11.56 7.68 11.52
N GLY A 308 -12.84 7.98 11.74
CA GLY A 308 -13.31 9.28 12.17
C GLY A 308 -14.73 9.23 12.71
N ILE A 309 -15.01 10.07 13.69
CA ILE A 309 -16.36 10.24 14.25
C ILE A 309 -16.56 11.70 14.58
N TRP A 310 -17.72 12.28 14.20
CA TRP A 310 -18.02 13.68 14.49
C TRP A 310 -19.51 13.93 14.60
N GLY A 311 -19.84 15.05 15.25
CA GLY A 311 -21.20 15.54 15.48
C GLY A 311 -21.28 16.42 16.71
N GLY A 312 -22.37 17.16 16.85
CA GLY A 312 -22.57 18.05 17.98
C GLY A 312 -21.69 19.31 17.95
N TYR A 313 -21.49 19.90 19.12
CA TYR A 313 -20.73 21.14 19.25
C TYR A 313 -19.28 20.86 19.65
N THR A 314 -18.37 21.36 18.84
CA THR A 314 -16.91 21.21 19.01
C THR A 314 -16.19 22.55 19.22
N GLY A 315 -16.94 23.66 19.29
CA GLY A 315 -16.38 25.00 19.54
C GLY A 315 -15.98 25.22 20.99
N GLN A 316 -15.37 26.37 21.28
CA GLN A 316 -14.96 26.74 22.63
C GLN A 316 -16.17 26.93 23.54
N GLY A 317 -16.07 26.45 24.81
CA GLY A 317 -17.11 26.54 25.81
C GLY A 317 -18.14 25.43 25.72
N ALA A 318 -19.22 25.55 26.49
CA ALA A 318 -20.31 24.57 26.58
C ALA A 318 -21.53 25.00 25.76
N LYS A 319 -22.16 24.05 25.05
CA LYS A 319 -23.45 24.24 24.40
C LYS A 319 -24.36 23.06 24.73
N THR A 320 -25.47 23.31 25.37
CA THR A 320 -26.45 22.29 25.78
C THR A 320 -27.34 21.89 24.59
N VAL A 321 -26.78 21.10 23.67
CA VAL A 321 -27.43 20.75 22.40
C VAL A 321 -27.56 19.23 22.24
N ILE A 322 -28.65 18.79 21.62
CA ILE A 322 -28.80 17.50 20.97
C ILE A 322 -28.62 17.78 19.49
N PRO A 323 -27.55 17.32 18.84
CA PRO A 323 -27.39 17.55 17.40
C PRO A 323 -28.46 16.80 16.60
N SER A 324 -28.77 17.30 15.43
CA SER A 324 -29.69 16.62 14.51
C SER A 324 -29.06 15.40 13.85
N LYS A 325 -27.72 15.41 13.68
CA LYS A 325 -26.94 14.38 13.00
C LYS A 325 -25.65 14.05 13.71
N ALA A 326 -25.16 12.83 13.47
CA ALA A 326 -23.83 12.37 13.82
C ALA A 326 -23.27 11.50 12.66
N TYR A 327 -21.96 11.44 12.53
CA TYR A 327 -21.28 10.80 11.43
C TYR A 327 -20.11 9.94 11.90
N ALA A 328 -19.80 8.90 11.15
CA ALA A 328 -18.54 8.19 11.29
C ALA A 328 -18.02 7.70 9.94
N LYS A 329 -16.70 7.63 9.83
CA LYS A 329 -15.97 6.96 8.74
C LYS A 329 -15.48 5.63 9.28
N ILE A 330 -15.74 4.55 8.55
CA ILE A 330 -15.48 3.19 9.00
C ILE A 330 -14.80 2.45 7.85
N SER A 331 -13.66 1.83 8.13
CA SER A 331 -12.96 0.95 7.20
C SER A 331 -13.00 -0.50 7.70
N MET A 332 -13.17 -1.42 6.75
CA MET A 332 -13.06 -2.86 7.00
C MET A 332 -11.92 -3.38 6.14
N ARG A 333 -10.85 -3.90 6.78
CA ARG A 333 -9.81 -4.62 6.07
C ARG A 333 -10.30 -6.05 5.84
N LEU A 334 -10.22 -6.49 4.59
CA LEU A 334 -10.78 -7.75 4.13
C LEU A 334 -9.66 -8.75 3.87
N VAL A 335 -9.93 -10.03 4.09
CA VAL A 335 -8.99 -11.10 3.73
C VAL A 335 -9.38 -11.70 2.38
N PRO A 336 -8.50 -12.51 1.75
CA PRO A 336 -8.82 -13.17 0.48
C PRO A 336 -10.17 -13.89 0.52
N ASN A 337 -10.86 -13.92 -0.62
CA ASN A 337 -12.22 -14.44 -0.84
C ASN A 337 -13.37 -13.54 -0.33
N GLN A 338 -13.10 -12.51 0.48
CA GLN A 338 -14.12 -11.51 0.82
C GLN A 338 -14.23 -10.48 -0.32
N ASP A 339 -15.41 -10.39 -0.91
CA ASP A 339 -15.74 -9.37 -1.93
C ASP A 339 -16.07 -8.03 -1.24
N ASN A 340 -15.40 -6.94 -1.63
CA ASN A 340 -15.58 -5.64 -1.00
C ASN A 340 -16.99 -5.05 -1.20
N HIS A 341 -17.63 -5.31 -2.33
CA HIS A 341 -19.01 -4.87 -2.57
C HIS A 341 -19.99 -5.64 -1.71
N GLU A 342 -19.85 -6.97 -1.65
CA GLU A 342 -20.68 -7.83 -0.77
C GLU A 342 -20.55 -7.42 0.69
N ILE A 343 -19.31 -7.21 1.18
CA ILE A 343 -19.07 -6.77 2.56
C ILE A 343 -19.68 -5.39 2.83
N THR A 344 -19.59 -4.47 1.86
CA THR A 344 -20.25 -3.15 1.96
C THR A 344 -21.77 -3.29 2.08
N GLU A 345 -22.38 -4.20 1.31
CA GLU A 345 -23.82 -4.49 1.42
C GLU A 345 -24.20 -5.13 2.75
N LEU A 346 -23.42 -6.11 3.24
CA LEU A 346 -23.64 -6.75 4.53
C LEU A 346 -23.55 -5.73 5.68
N PHE A 347 -22.52 -4.88 5.65
CA PHE A 347 -22.38 -3.77 6.58
C PHE A 347 -23.62 -2.85 6.56
N THR A 348 -24.00 -2.39 5.36
CA THR A 348 -25.12 -1.46 5.18
C THR A 348 -26.41 -2.04 5.76
N LYS A 349 -26.77 -3.26 5.34
CA LYS A 349 -27.98 -3.95 5.82
C LYS A 349 -27.96 -4.13 7.35
N HIS A 350 -26.82 -4.56 7.89
CA HIS A 350 -26.69 -4.75 9.33
C HIS A 350 -26.81 -3.42 10.08
N PHE A 351 -26.04 -2.41 9.67
CA PHE A 351 -25.99 -1.12 10.35
C PHE A 351 -27.33 -0.39 10.31
N GLU A 352 -28.08 -0.47 9.21
CA GLU A 352 -29.45 0.03 9.14
C GLU A 352 -30.41 -0.76 10.03
N SER A 353 -30.25 -2.08 10.15
CA SER A 353 -31.14 -2.95 10.93
C SER A 353 -31.02 -2.76 12.44
N ILE A 354 -29.86 -2.35 12.94
CA ILE A 354 -29.62 -2.10 14.38
C ILE A 354 -29.97 -0.68 14.80
N ALA A 355 -30.44 0.16 13.89
CA ALA A 355 -30.90 1.50 14.20
C ALA A 355 -32.15 1.44 15.07
N PRO A 356 -32.23 2.19 16.18
CA PRO A 356 -33.43 2.25 16.98
C PRO A 356 -34.57 3.00 16.24
N GLU A 357 -35.80 2.72 16.67
CA GLU A 357 -36.98 3.45 16.18
C GLU A 357 -36.81 4.97 16.31
N GLY A 358 -37.24 5.73 15.32
CA GLY A 358 -37.17 7.19 15.30
C GLY A 358 -35.83 7.75 14.84
N VAL A 359 -34.88 6.90 14.41
CA VAL A 359 -33.59 7.29 13.86
C VAL A 359 -33.48 6.84 12.41
N ARG A 360 -32.92 7.69 11.57
CA ARG A 360 -32.59 7.37 10.18
C ARG A 360 -31.11 7.20 10.02
N VAL A 361 -30.71 6.15 9.31
CA VAL A 361 -29.33 5.85 8.98
C VAL A 361 -29.14 5.94 7.48
N LYS A 362 -28.03 6.52 7.03
CA LYS A 362 -27.57 6.49 5.66
C LYS A 362 -26.15 5.99 5.65
N VAL A 363 -25.87 4.97 4.86
CA VAL A 363 -24.51 4.48 4.60
C VAL A 363 -24.13 4.92 3.18
N THR A 364 -22.97 5.55 3.04
CA THR A 364 -22.43 5.98 1.76
C THR A 364 -21.13 5.21 1.52
N PRO A 365 -21.08 4.30 0.55
CA PRO A 365 -19.86 3.64 0.15
C PRO A 365 -18.83 4.64 -0.41
N HIS A 366 -17.58 4.42 -0.08
CA HIS A 366 -16.43 5.09 -0.68
C HIS A 366 -15.64 4.08 -1.54
N HIS A 367 -14.31 4.23 -1.61
CA HIS A 367 -13.44 3.33 -2.33
C HIS A 367 -13.28 1.97 -1.61
N GLY A 368 -12.84 0.99 -2.34
CA GLY A 368 -12.53 -0.35 -1.83
C GLY A 368 -11.81 -1.18 -2.88
N GLY A 369 -11.40 -2.37 -2.49
CA GLY A 369 -10.75 -3.31 -3.40
C GLY A 369 -10.66 -4.70 -2.80
N GLN A 370 -10.43 -5.67 -3.67
CA GLN A 370 -10.28 -7.07 -3.31
C GLN A 370 -8.95 -7.31 -2.59
N GLY A 371 -8.91 -8.32 -1.73
CA GLY A 371 -7.65 -8.88 -1.26
C GLY A 371 -6.96 -9.68 -2.36
N TYR A 372 -5.67 -9.85 -2.23
CA TYR A 372 -4.86 -10.57 -3.21
C TYR A 372 -3.98 -11.64 -2.53
N VAL A 373 -3.78 -12.78 -3.20
CA VAL A 373 -2.83 -13.82 -2.79
C VAL A 373 -1.94 -14.18 -3.99
N THR A 374 -0.64 -14.02 -3.82
CA THR A 374 0.36 -14.47 -4.80
C THR A 374 0.51 -15.99 -4.70
N PRO A 375 0.27 -16.76 -5.78
CA PRO A 375 0.56 -18.17 -5.80
C PRO A 375 2.06 -18.46 -5.62
N THR A 376 2.40 -19.31 -4.66
CA THR A 376 3.80 -19.61 -4.31
C THR A 376 4.40 -20.79 -5.09
N ASP A 377 3.59 -21.51 -5.86
CA ASP A 377 4.00 -22.65 -6.70
C ASP A 377 4.37 -22.27 -8.15
N THR A 378 4.42 -20.96 -8.47
CA THR A 378 4.68 -20.44 -9.82
C THR A 378 6.17 -20.32 -10.14
N PRO A 379 6.56 -20.37 -11.44
CA PRO A 379 7.94 -20.08 -11.86
C PRO A 379 8.41 -18.69 -11.42
N ALA A 380 7.53 -17.68 -11.48
CA ALA A 380 7.87 -16.30 -11.10
C ALA A 380 8.16 -16.18 -9.59
N TYR A 381 7.38 -16.86 -8.73
CA TYR A 381 7.65 -16.88 -7.30
C TYR A 381 8.99 -17.56 -6.99
N ARG A 382 9.27 -18.72 -7.62
CA ARG A 382 10.57 -19.40 -7.48
C ARG A 382 11.73 -18.51 -7.95
N ALA A 383 11.53 -17.74 -9.03
CA ALA A 383 12.52 -16.78 -9.50
C ALA A 383 12.82 -15.68 -8.47
N ALA A 384 11.78 -15.15 -7.81
CA ALA A 384 11.94 -14.17 -6.73
C ALA A 384 12.68 -14.75 -5.52
N VAL A 385 12.35 -16.00 -5.12
CA VAL A 385 13.08 -16.71 -4.06
C VAL A 385 14.57 -16.85 -4.41
N MET A 386 14.89 -17.29 -5.62
CA MET A 386 16.28 -17.44 -6.06
C MET A 386 17.01 -16.10 -6.16
N ALA A 387 16.33 -15.04 -6.60
CA ALA A 387 16.90 -13.70 -6.66
C ALA A 387 17.30 -13.18 -5.26
N CYS A 388 16.42 -13.36 -4.28
CA CYS A 388 16.74 -13.03 -2.88
C CYS A 388 17.91 -13.86 -2.35
N LYS A 389 17.93 -15.16 -2.64
CA LYS A 389 19.03 -16.05 -2.23
C LYS A 389 20.38 -15.61 -2.79
N GLU A 390 20.43 -15.19 -4.06
CA GLU A 390 21.65 -14.68 -4.70
C GLU A 390 22.12 -13.33 -4.14
N SER A 391 21.19 -12.42 -3.88
CA SER A 391 21.52 -11.07 -3.43
C SER A 391 21.75 -10.97 -1.92
N PHE A 392 20.96 -11.67 -1.10
CA PHE A 392 21.05 -11.65 0.37
C PHE A 392 21.81 -12.85 0.96
N GLY A 393 22.02 -13.93 0.19
CA GLY A 393 22.56 -15.19 0.70
C GLY A 393 21.59 -15.98 1.58
N LYS A 394 20.32 -15.60 1.62
CA LYS A 394 19.26 -16.19 2.43
C LYS A 394 18.00 -16.39 1.58
N GLU A 395 17.22 -17.41 1.89
CA GLU A 395 15.88 -17.55 1.33
C GLU A 395 14.94 -16.52 1.94
N PRO A 396 14.07 -15.89 1.14
CA PRO A 396 13.09 -14.94 1.64
C PRO A 396 12.00 -15.67 2.43
N ILE A 397 11.44 -14.98 3.42
CA ILE A 397 10.29 -15.49 4.18
C ILE A 397 9.02 -15.02 3.48
N PRO A 398 8.06 -15.92 3.18
CA PRO A 398 6.76 -15.50 2.69
C PRO A 398 5.99 -14.80 3.81
N VAL A 399 5.48 -13.60 3.54
CA VAL A 399 4.71 -12.81 4.50
C VAL A 399 3.37 -12.39 3.90
N ARG A 400 2.36 -12.21 4.75
CA ARG A 400 1.11 -11.54 4.36
C ARG A 400 1.08 -10.15 4.96
N SER A 401 0.88 -9.14 4.12
CA SER A 401 0.79 -7.75 4.55
C SER A 401 -0.62 -7.39 4.99
N GLY A 402 -0.70 -6.52 5.99
CA GLY A 402 -1.96 -5.90 6.42
C GLY A 402 -2.43 -4.77 5.52
N GLY A 403 -1.55 -4.22 4.70
CA GLY A 403 -1.86 -3.18 3.73
C GLY A 403 -2.71 -3.69 2.57
N SER A 404 -3.31 -2.76 1.85
CA SER A 404 -4.10 -3.02 0.65
C SER A 404 -3.49 -2.25 -0.50
N ILE A 405 -3.23 -2.93 -1.60
CA ILE A 405 -2.87 -2.33 -2.89
C ILE A 405 -3.96 -2.80 -3.87
N PRO A 406 -5.11 -2.09 -3.94
CA PRO A 406 -6.29 -2.57 -4.67
C PRO A 406 -6.02 -2.86 -6.13
N ILE A 407 -5.05 -2.15 -6.71
CA ILE A 407 -4.68 -2.29 -8.12
C ILE A 407 -4.09 -3.67 -8.45
N VAL A 408 -3.51 -4.38 -7.48
CA VAL A 408 -2.95 -5.72 -7.70
C VAL A 408 -4.06 -6.73 -8.06
N ALA A 409 -5.19 -6.64 -7.38
CA ALA A 409 -6.37 -7.46 -7.72
C ALA A 409 -6.94 -7.08 -9.09
N LEU A 410 -6.99 -5.79 -9.42
CA LEU A 410 -7.42 -5.31 -10.73
C LEU A 410 -6.54 -5.84 -11.86
N PHE A 411 -5.24 -5.95 -11.66
CA PHE A 411 -4.33 -6.50 -12.68
C PHE A 411 -4.63 -7.97 -12.98
N GLU A 412 -4.95 -8.76 -11.96
CA GLU A 412 -5.36 -10.14 -12.17
C GLU A 412 -6.69 -10.23 -12.92
N GLU A 413 -7.66 -9.39 -12.53
CA GLU A 413 -8.99 -9.36 -13.15
C GLU A 413 -8.94 -8.91 -14.61
N GLU A 414 -8.25 -7.82 -14.90
CA GLU A 414 -8.28 -7.18 -16.22
C GLU A 414 -7.21 -7.71 -17.18
N LEU A 415 -6.01 -8.01 -16.68
CA LEU A 415 -4.90 -8.46 -17.52
C LEU A 415 -4.69 -9.98 -17.47
N GLY A 416 -5.35 -10.68 -16.54
CA GLY A 416 -5.13 -12.11 -16.31
C GLY A 416 -3.73 -12.43 -15.78
N SER A 417 -2.97 -11.41 -15.33
CA SER A 417 -1.58 -11.54 -14.93
C SER A 417 -1.44 -11.63 -13.43
N LYS A 418 -0.57 -12.51 -12.95
CA LYS A 418 -0.20 -12.58 -11.54
C LYS A 418 0.85 -11.53 -11.22
N SER A 419 0.91 -11.12 -9.94
CA SER A 419 1.90 -10.17 -9.45
C SER A 419 2.87 -10.82 -8.47
N ILE A 420 4.13 -10.44 -8.54
CA ILE A 420 5.16 -10.71 -7.53
C ILE A 420 5.41 -9.41 -6.77
N LEU A 421 5.19 -9.47 -5.44
CA LEU A 421 5.36 -8.33 -4.54
C LEU A 421 6.70 -8.48 -3.83
N LEU A 422 7.73 -7.83 -4.36
CA LEU A 422 9.12 -7.94 -3.92
C LEU A 422 9.62 -6.56 -3.48
N GLY A 423 9.26 -6.16 -2.27
CA GLY A 423 9.62 -4.87 -1.68
C GLY A 423 10.90 -4.90 -0.86
N PHE A 424 11.44 -3.70 -0.62
CA PHE A 424 12.71 -3.49 0.09
C PHE A 424 12.59 -2.43 1.20
N GLY A 425 11.40 -1.86 1.41
CA GLY A 425 11.09 -0.98 2.53
C GLY A 425 11.09 -1.73 3.87
N LEU A 426 11.20 -1.02 4.97
CA LEU A 426 11.10 -1.55 6.33
C LEU A 426 9.95 -0.88 7.08
N ASP A 427 9.35 -1.58 8.04
CA ASP A 427 8.33 -0.99 8.93
C ASP A 427 8.84 0.26 9.66
N SER A 428 10.17 0.38 9.84
CA SER A 428 10.82 1.54 10.46
C SER A 428 10.96 2.75 9.55
N ASP A 429 10.71 2.60 8.25
CA ASP A 429 10.92 3.68 7.25
C ASP A 429 9.85 4.77 7.32
N ALA A 430 8.86 4.62 8.23
CA ALA A 430 7.86 5.63 8.59
C ALA A 430 7.04 6.14 7.38
N ILE A 431 6.66 5.24 6.45
CA ILE A 431 5.78 5.56 5.33
C ILE A 431 4.47 6.19 5.84
N HIS A 432 3.91 7.15 5.11
CA HIS A 432 2.74 7.97 5.47
C HIS A 432 2.90 8.78 6.77
N SER A 433 4.10 8.86 7.33
CA SER A 433 4.40 9.57 8.58
C SER A 433 5.48 10.64 8.38
N PRO A 434 5.61 11.62 9.30
CA PRO A 434 6.77 12.49 9.32
C PRO A 434 8.08 11.71 9.49
N ASN A 435 9.14 12.21 8.86
CA ASN A 435 10.47 11.60 8.81
C ASN A 435 10.53 10.27 8.05
N GLU A 436 9.64 10.08 7.07
CA GLU A 436 9.79 8.99 6.11
C GLU A 436 11.22 8.95 5.58
N HIS A 437 11.75 7.74 5.44
CA HIS A 437 13.10 7.56 4.94
C HIS A 437 13.26 6.21 4.22
N TYR A 438 14.32 6.08 3.44
CA TYR A 438 14.66 4.84 2.76
C TYR A 438 16.14 4.54 2.89
N GLY A 439 16.47 3.33 3.33
CA GLY A 439 17.85 2.91 3.52
C GLY A 439 18.64 2.87 2.21
N ILE A 440 19.83 3.46 2.18
CA ILE A 440 20.73 3.36 1.01
C ILE A 440 21.05 1.90 0.71
N PHE A 441 21.25 1.08 1.74
CA PHE A 441 21.42 -0.36 1.58
C PHE A 441 20.23 -0.99 0.84
N ASN A 442 19.00 -0.67 1.24
CA ASN A 442 17.77 -1.20 0.68
C ASN A 442 17.62 -0.82 -0.80
N PHE A 443 17.84 0.46 -1.11
CA PHE A 443 17.83 0.97 -2.49
C PHE A 443 18.81 0.21 -3.40
N LEU A 444 20.07 0.09 -2.96
CA LEU A 444 21.10 -0.58 -3.75
C LEU A 444 20.88 -2.10 -3.83
N LYS A 445 20.30 -2.69 -2.77
CA LYS A 445 19.96 -4.10 -2.72
C LYS A 445 18.83 -4.44 -3.69
N GLY A 446 17.85 -3.57 -3.82
CA GLY A 446 16.82 -3.70 -4.85
C GLY A 446 17.41 -3.70 -6.26
N ILE A 447 18.29 -2.74 -6.56
CA ILE A 447 18.99 -2.67 -7.85
C ILE A 447 19.80 -3.96 -8.12
N GLU A 448 20.37 -4.59 -7.08
CA GLU A 448 21.07 -5.87 -7.19
C GLU A 448 20.13 -7.04 -7.44
N THR A 449 18.99 -7.08 -6.75
CA THR A 449 18.09 -8.24 -6.73
C THR A 449 17.24 -8.35 -8.01
N ILE A 450 16.79 -7.23 -8.56
CA ILE A 450 15.90 -7.18 -9.73
C ILE A 450 16.50 -7.89 -10.96
N PRO A 451 17.78 -7.70 -11.36
CA PRO A 451 18.38 -8.43 -12.46
C PRO A 451 18.45 -9.95 -12.23
N TRP A 452 18.62 -10.39 -10.99
CA TRP A 452 18.56 -11.81 -10.64
C TRP A 452 17.14 -12.37 -10.82
N PHE A 453 16.10 -11.62 -10.44
CA PHE A 453 14.73 -12.02 -10.69
C PHE A 453 14.49 -12.26 -12.19
N TYR A 454 14.88 -11.33 -13.06
CA TYR A 454 14.72 -11.49 -14.51
C TYR A 454 15.50 -12.68 -15.05
N HIS A 455 16.73 -12.88 -14.56
CA HIS A 455 17.56 -14.03 -14.96
C HIS A 455 16.87 -15.36 -14.64
N TYR A 456 16.38 -15.54 -13.40
CA TYR A 456 15.75 -16.78 -12.99
C TYR A 456 14.35 -16.95 -13.57
N PHE A 457 13.61 -15.88 -13.79
CA PHE A 457 12.30 -15.92 -14.42
C PHE A 457 12.34 -16.51 -15.84
N VAL A 458 13.36 -16.15 -16.61
CA VAL A 458 13.52 -16.67 -17.97
C VAL A 458 14.10 -18.08 -18.01
N ASN A 459 15.02 -18.42 -17.09
CA ASN A 459 15.81 -19.65 -17.15
C ASN A 459 15.26 -20.80 -16.31
N ASN A 460 14.31 -20.58 -15.39
CA ASN A 460 13.71 -21.60 -14.54
C ASN A 460 12.24 -21.87 -14.96
N LYS A 461 12.04 -22.33 -16.19
CA LYS A 461 10.73 -22.79 -16.68
C LYS A 461 10.34 -24.13 -16.10
#